data_e1403cb5149d05da647923ec685ae4f8
#
_entry.id   e1403cb5149d05da647923ec685ae4f8
#
_cell.length_a   1.000
_cell.length_b   1.000
_cell.length_c   1.000
_cell.angle_alpha   90.00
_cell.angle_beta   90.00
_cell.angle_gamma   90.00
#
_symmetry.space_group_name_H-M   'P 1'
#
loop_
_entity.id
_entity.type
_entity.pdbx_description
1 polymer ?
#
loop_
_entity_poly.entity_id
_entity_poly.type
_entity_poly.pdbx_seq_one_letter_code
_entity_poly.pdbx_strand_id
1 'polypeptide(L)'
;MCIRDRTENCRIYTFDGREYTGTLQLQNASIHVNKDFNNKSRSFDEMEILIDEPVSSKEDVEALGIMTGNYICFDPRTTITPSGYIKSRFLDDKLSTAILLGYAKYLKDENVSLTRRVYQHITVFEEVGHGGSASTPYDVTEILSVDMGCVGDGLECTEHQVSICVKDSNGPYNYDIVKGLIKAAKDNNIDFAADVYPHYGSDAGAALQAGYDLRHGLIGPGVYASHGYERSHTDGVENTLLLLKAYI
;
A
#
# COMPACT_ATOMS: atom_id res chain seq x y z
N MET A 1 -3.46 9.18 5.64
CA MET A 1 -2.62 9.85 4.65
C MET A 1 -3.35 10.34 3.42
N CYS A 2 -4.44 9.73 3.05
CA CYS A 2 -5.30 10.19 1.93
C CYS A 2 -6.19 11.41 2.28
N ILE A 3 -6.02 12.01 3.43
CA ILE A 3 -6.85 13.12 3.94
C ILE A 3 -6.76 14.39 3.08
N ARG A 4 -5.79 14.46 2.15
CA ARG A 4 -5.64 15.63 1.26
C ARG A 4 -6.43 15.50 -0.04
N ASP A 5 -7.13 14.39 -0.26
CA ASP A 5 -7.91 14.17 -1.47
C ASP A 5 -9.32 14.71 -1.27
N ARG A 6 -9.62 15.83 -1.92
CA ARG A 6 -10.95 16.45 -1.90
C ARG A 6 -11.99 15.57 -2.58
N THR A 7 -13.26 15.70 -2.16
CA THR A 7 -14.42 15.09 -2.80
C THR A 7 -14.50 13.57 -2.68
N GLU A 8 -13.87 13.01 -1.63
CA GLU A 8 -13.96 11.58 -1.38
C GLU A 8 -15.11 11.26 -0.43
N ASN A 9 -15.91 10.27 -0.80
CA ASN A 9 -16.87 9.69 0.10
C ASN A 9 -16.16 8.90 1.19
N CYS A 10 -16.73 8.92 2.38
CA CYS A 10 -16.18 8.19 3.51
C CYS A 10 -17.28 7.60 4.39
N ARG A 11 -16.88 6.66 5.22
CA ARG A 11 -17.67 6.07 6.29
C ARG A 11 -17.00 6.37 7.62
N ILE A 12 -17.82 6.76 8.59
CA ILE A 12 -17.41 7.11 9.95
C ILE A 12 -17.88 5.98 10.86
N TYR A 13 -16.94 5.32 11.55
CA TYR A 13 -17.21 4.22 12.46
C TYR A 13 -17.07 4.69 13.90
N THR A 14 -18.15 4.63 14.66
CA THR A 14 -18.16 5.00 16.08
C THR A 14 -17.77 3.84 16.98
N PHE A 15 -17.31 4.13 18.20
CA PHE A 15 -16.95 3.08 19.17
C PHE A 15 -18.14 2.25 19.64
N ASP A 16 -19.35 2.75 19.53
CA ASP A 16 -20.57 2.01 19.86
C ASP A 16 -21.14 1.20 18.68
N GLY A 17 -20.40 1.13 17.56
CA GLY A 17 -20.72 0.28 16.41
C GLY A 17 -21.69 0.88 15.40
N ARG A 18 -22.00 2.16 15.49
CA ARG A 18 -22.77 2.87 14.45
C ARG A 18 -21.88 3.27 13.29
N GLU A 19 -22.46 3.35 12.09
CA GLU A 19 -21.81 3.79 10.87
C GLU A 19 -22.59 4.96 10.26
N TYR A 20 -21.87 5.99 9.86
CA TYR A 20 -22.42 7.15 9.14
C TYR A 20 -21.61 7.37 7.87
N THR A 21 -22.22 8.08 6.91
CA THR A 21 -21.53 8.52 5.69
C THR A 21 -21.16 9.99 5.77
N GLY A 22 -20.23 10.38 4.91
CA GLY A 22 -19.82 11.76 4.78
C GLY A 22 -18.93 11.99 3.57
N THR A 23 -18.54 13.23 3.38
CA THR A 23 -17.67 13.64 2.28
C THR A 23 -16.54 14.51 2.79
N LEU A 24 -15.30 14.20 2.41
CA LEU A 24 -14.15 15.03 2.70
C LEU A 24 -14.13 16.26 1.79
N GLN A 25 -14.11 17.44 2.39
CA GLN A 25 -14.09 18.73 1.68
C GLN A 25 -13.09 19.71 2.32
N LEU A 26 -12.74 20.75 1.58
CA LEU A 26 -12.18 21.95 2.18
C LEU A 26 -13.27 22.74 2.90
N GLN A 27 -12.93 23.37 4.00
CA GLN A 27 -13.83 24.28 4.70
C GLN A 27 -14.34 25.37 3.77
N ASN A 28 -15.64 25.63 3.83
CA ASN A 28 -16.31 26.60 2.98
C ASN A 28 -16.06 26.34 1.48
N ALA A 29 -16.39 25.13 1.02
CA ALA A 29 -16.05 24.61 -0.31
C ALA A 29 -16.84 25.19 -1.48
N SER A 30 -17.83 26.06 -1.23
CA SER A 30 -18.66 26.67 -2.27
C SER A 30 -17.91 27.79 -3.02
N ILE A 31 -17.50 27.55 -4.24
CA ILE A 31 -16.76 28.52 -5.07
C ILE A 31 -17.59 29.80 -5.35
N HIS A 32 -18.90 29.70 -5.39
CA HIS A 32 -19.76 30.85 -5.64
C HIS A 32 -19.88 31.80 -4.44
N VAL A 33 -19.48 31.33 -3.25
CA VAL A 33 -19.47 32.10 -2.00
C VAL A 33 -18.04 32.44 -1.58
N ASN A 34 -17.10 31.51 -1.80
CA ASN A 34 -15.71 31.64 -1.40
C ASN A 34 -14.82 31.75 -2.63
N LYS A 35 -14.45 32.97 -2.99
CA LYS A 35 -13.57 33.25 -4.16
C LYS A 35 -12.16 32.71 -3.99
N ASP A 36 -11.68 32.55 -2.76
CA ASP A 36 -10.34 32.06 -2.44
C ASP A 36 -10.25 30.53 -2.34
N PHE A 37 -11.35 29.83 -2.58
CA PHE A 37 -11.42 28.37 -2.47
C PHE A 37 -10.29 27.65 -3.24
N ASN A 38 -9.98 28.09 -4.45
CA ASN A 38 -8.95 27.46 -5.27
C ASN A 38 -7.51 27.72 -4.79
N ASN A 39 -7.32 28.71 -3.93
CA ASN A 39 -6.01 29.09 -3.38
C ASN A 39 -5.74 28.45 -2.01
N LYS A 40 -6.74 27.80 -1.40
CA LYS A 40 -6.59 27.14 -0.11
C LYS A 40 -5.67 25.93 -0.21
N SER A 41 -4.80 25.77 0.78
CA SER A 41 -3.99 24.56 0.92
C SER A 41 -4.85 23.38 1.34
N ARG A 42 -4.39 22.18 1.03
CA ARG A 42 -4.98 20.93 1.52
C ARG A 42 -4.27 20.50 2.81
N SER A 43 -4.36 21.33 3.84
CA SER A 43 -3.83 20.99 5.17
C SER A 43 -4.95 20.41 6.03
N PHE A 44 -4.57 19.71 7.10
CA PHE A 44 -5.54 19.18 8.07
C PHE A 44 -6.45 20.29 8.65
N ASP A 45 -5.91 21.48 8.87
CA ASP A 45 -6.63 22.60 9.45
C ASP A 45 -7.66 23.24 8.50
N GLU A 46 -7.51 22.99 7.19
CA GLU A 46 -8.37 23.54 6.15
C GLU A 46 -9.39 22.54 5.61
N MET A 47 -9.40 21.32 6.13
CA MET A 47 -10.30 20.25 5.66
C MET A 47 -11.30 19.85 6.73
N GLU A 48 -12.48 19.41 6.29
CA GLU A 48 -13.55 18.94 7.15
C GLU A 48 -14.27 17.73 6.52
N ILE A 49 -14.94 16.95 7.34
CA ILE A 49 -15.90 15.95 6.89
C ILE A 49 -17.30 16.52 7.02
N LEU A 50 -17.97 16.64 5.89
CA LEU A 50 -19.40 16.91 5.88
C LEU A 50 -20.14 15.60 6.15
N ILE A 51 -20.79 15.52 7.31
CA ILE A 51 -21.53 14.32 7.74
C ILE A 51 -22.91 14.35 7.09
N ASP A 52 -23.38 13.21 6.56
CA ASP A 52 -24.67 13.10 5.87
C ASP A 52 -25.84 12.94 6.87
N GLU A 53 -25.79 13.71 7.97
CA GLU A 53 -26.79 13.76 9.02
C GLU A 53 -27.17 15.21 9.34
N PRO A 54 -28.36 15.47 9.90
CA PRO A 54 -28.82 16.82 10.23
C PRO A 54 -28.14 17.37 11.49
N VAL A 55 -26.83 17.61 11.41
CA VAL A 55 -26.01 18.18 12.49
C VAL A 55 -25.60 19.61 12.16
N SER A 56 -25.55 20.47 13.16
CA SER A 56 -25.18 21.87 13.03
C SER A 56 -24.27 22.37 14.16
N SER A 57 -24.04 21.55 15.16
CA SER A 57 -23.22 21.87 16.32
C SER A 57 -22.35 20.67 16.73
N LYS A 58 -21.38 20.92 17.59
CA LYS A 58 -20.58 19.88 18.21
C LYS A 58 -21.44 18.91 19.01
N GLU A 59 -22.40 19.43 19.73
CA GLU A 59 -23.33 18.68 20.56
C GLU A 59 -24.18 17.72 19.71
N ASP A 60 -24.62 18.13 18.52
CA ASP A 60 -25.34 17.26 17.58
C ASP A 60 -24.45 16.10 17.12
N VAL A 61 -23.17 16.38 16.78
CA VAL A 61 -22.21 15.37 16.35
C VAL A 61 -21.90 14.38 17.49
N GLU A 62 -21.74 14.87 18.71
CA GLU A 62 -21.52 14.02 19.89
C GLU A 62 -22.75 13.16 20.21
N ALA A 63 -23.98 13.65 19.96
CA ALA A 63 -25.22 12.87 20.12
C ALA A 63 -25.31 11.70 19.13
N LEU A 64 -24.66 11.78 17.97
CA LEU A 64 -24.48 10.66 17.06
C LEU A 64 -23.45 9.64 17.58
N GLY A 65 -22.75 9.88 18.69
CA GLY A 65 -21.67 9.06 19.21
C GLY A 65 -20.35 9.26 18.47
N ILE A 66 -20.25 10.25 17.61
CA ILE A 66 -19.01 10.59 16.90
C ILE A 66 -18.14 11.39 17.86
N MET A 67 -16.91 10.90 18.07
CA MET A 67 -15.97 11.51 18.99
C MET A 67 -14.53 11.31 18.52
N THR A 68 -13.61 12.00 19.16
CA THR A 68 -12.17 11.86 18.90
C THR A 68 -11.73 10.39 19.02
N GLY A 69 -11.03 9.90 18.01
CA GLY A 69 -10.56 8.51 17.93
C GLY A 69 -11.44 7.60 17.08
N ASN A 70 -12.60 8.05 16.63
CA ASN A 70 -13.40 7.31 15.66
C ASN A 70 -12.67 7.20 14.31
N TYR A 71 -12.90 6.10 13.58
CA TYR A 71 -12.27 5.87 12.29
C TYR A 71 -13.09 6.49 11.16
N ILE A 72 -12.38 7.11 10.22
CA ILE A 72 -12.96 7.59 8.96
C ILE A 72 -12.27 6.84 7.82
N CYS A 73 -13.05 6.03 7.10
CA CYS A 73 -12.55 5.18 6.02
C CYS A 73 -13.06 5.71 4.68
N PHE A 74 -12.14 6.05 3.78
CA PHE A 74 -12.48 6.49 2.43
C PHE A 74 -12.88 5.31 1.54
N ASP A 75 -13.79 5.55 0.60
CA ASP A 75 -14.19 4.54 -0.37
C ASP A 75 -13.01 4.22 -1.32
N PRO A 76 -12.69 2.94 -1.53
CA PRO A 76 -11.56 2.55 -2.38
C PRO A 76 -11.79 2.85 -3.86
N ARG A 77 -13.01 2.90 -4.33
CA ARG A 77 -13.42 3.15 -5.72
C ARG A 77 -12.74 2.24 -6.73
N THR A 78 -12.58 0.96 -6.39
CA THR A 78 -11.85 -0.01 -7.18
C THR A 78 -12.48 -0.21 -8.56
N THR A 79 -11.66 -0.14 -9.61
CA THR A 79 -12.05 -0.36 -10.99
C THR A 79 -10.95 -1.12 -11.72
N ILE A 80 -11.33 -2.16 -12.48
CA ILE A 80 -10.44 -2.84 -13.40
C ILE A 80 -10.94 -2.55 -14.82
N THR A 81 -10.06 -1.99 -15.66
CA THR A 81 -10.40 -1.66 -17.03
C THR A 81 -10.30 -2.88 -17.95
N PRO A 82 -10.99 -2.89 -19.11
CA PRO A 82 -10.81 -3.97 -20.08
C PRO A 82 -9.37 -4.12 -20.61
N SER A 83 -8.57 -3.05 -20.53
CA SER A 83 -7.15 -3.05 -20.90
C SER A 83 -6.21 -3.48 -19.77
N GLY A 84 -6.72 -3.93 -18.63
CA GLY A 84 -5.94 -4.48 -17.53
C GLY A 84 -5.50 -3.47 -16.45
N TYR A 85 -5.78 -2.17 -16.58
CA TYR A 85 -5.44 -1.22 -15.54
C TYR A 85 -6.32 -1.42 -14.30
N ILE A 86 -5.68 -1.47 -13.15
CA ILE A 86 -6.29 -1.54 -11.83
C ILE A 86 -6.18 -0.15 -11.19
N LYS A 87 -7.31 0.44 -10.84
CA LYS A 87 -7.37 1.75 -10.17
C LYS A 87 -8.13 1.60 -8.86
N SER A 88 -7.55 2.07 -7.78
CA SER A 88 -8.16 2.04 -6.46
C SER A 88 -7.37 2.92 -5.50
N ARG A 89 -7.97 3.28 -4.36
CA ARG A 89 -7.19 3.57 -3.16
C ARG A 89 -6.68 2.30 -2.56
N PHE A 90 -5.59 2.39 -1.82
CA PHE A 90 -5.06 1.30 -1.00
C PHE A 90 -4.57 0.08 -1.81
N LEU A 91 -4.13 0.29 -3.07
CA LEU A 91 -3.35 -0.73 -3.77
C LEU A 91 -2.02 -0.96 -3.03
N ASP A 92 -1.49 0.08 -2.48
CA ASP A 92 -0.48 0.14 -1.45
C ASP A 92 -1.14 -0.09 -0.07
N ASP A 93 -1.03 -1.29 0.60
CA ASP A 93 -0.39 -2.49 0.00
C ASP A 93 -1.36 -3.69 -0.08
N LYS A 94 -2.63 -3.45 -0.39
CA LYS A 94 -3.61 -4.53 -0.57
C LYS A 94 -3.37 -5.33 -1.85
N LEU A 95 -2.70 -4.73 -2.85
CA LEU A 95 -2.43 -5.43 -4.10
C LEU A 95 -1.42 -6.55 -3.87
N SER A 96 -0.33 -6.28 -3.15
CA SER A 96 0.67 -7.30 -2.83
C SER A 96 0.16 -8.32 -1.83
N THR A 97 -0.70 -7.90 -0.89
CA THR A 97 -1.43 -8.85 -0.04
C THR A 97 -2.26 -9.83 -0.87
N ALA A 98 -2.95 -9.36 -1.92
CA ALA A 98 -3.70 -10.23 -2.82
C ALA A 98 -2.79 -11.16 -3.62
N ILE A 99 -1.60 -10.69 -4.06
CA ILE A 99 -0.60 -11.53 -4.73
C ILE A 99 -0.09 -12.62 -3.80
N LEU A 100 0.20 -12.31 -2.53
CA LEU A 100 0.62 -13.30 -1.54
C LEU A 100 -0.45 -14.36 -1.29
N LEU A 101 -1.72 -13.97 -1.17
CA LEU A 101 -2.84 -14.92 -1.06
C LEU A 101 -2.99 -15.76 -2.34
N GLY A 102 -2.79 -15.17 -3.51
CA GLY A 102 -2.75 -15.88 -4.79
C GLY A 102 -1.62 -16.89 -4.86
N TYR A 103 -0.43 -16.53 -4.36
CA TYR A 103 0.71 -17.44 -4.25
C TYR A 103 0.42 -18.62 -3.30
N ALA A 104 -0.16 -18.36 -2.13
CA ALA A 104 -0.57 -19.42 -1.20
C ALA A 104 -1.60 -20.39 -1.84
N LYS A 105 -2.57 -19.82 -2.58
CA LYS A 105 -3.54 -20.62 -3.32
C LYS A 105 -2.86 -21.48 -4.38
N TYR A 106 -1.95 -20.91 -5.16
CA TYR A 106 -1.16 -21.65 -6.15
C TYR A 106 -0.41 -22.83 -5.51
N LEU A 107 0.32 -22.61 -4.42
CA LEU A 107 1.06 -23.68 -3.72
C LEU A 107 0.13 -24.82 -3.32
N LYS A 108 -1.07 -24.49 -2.84
CA LYS A 108 -2.06 -25.47 -2.42
C LYS A 108 -2.68 -26.22 -3.58
N ASP A 109 -3.15 -25.51 -4.61
CA ASP A 109 -3.91 -26.10 -5.72
C ASP A 109 -3.02 -26.99 -6.59
N GLU A 110 -1.77 -26.58 -6.83
CA GLU A 110 -0.78 -27.32 -7.62
C GLU A 110 0.04 -28.32 -6.77
N ASN A 111 -0.26 -28.41 -5.48
CA ASN A 111 0.46 -29.28 -4.54
C ASN A 111 1.98 -29.11 -4.60
N VAL A 112 2.44 -27.84 -4.66
CA VAL A 112 3.86 -27.48 -4.79
C VAL A 112 4.61 -27.77 -3.49
N SER A 113 5.70 -28.53 -3.59
CA SER A 113 6.60 -28.77 -2.46
C SER A 113 7.75 -27.76 -2.49
N LEU A 114 7.83 -26.91 -1.48
CA LEU A 114 8.91 -25.95 -1.35
C LEU A 114 10.17 -26.61 -0.75
N THR A 115 11.35 -26.16 -1.19
CA THR A 115 12.64 -26.64 -0.69
C THR A 115 13.05 -26.00 0.64
N ARG A 116 12.36 -24.94 1.03
CA ARG A 116 12.57 -24.19 2.28
C ARG A 116 11.25 -23.95 2.99
N ARG A 117 11.29 -23.70 4.29
CA ARG A 117 10.13 -23.26 5.05
C ARG A 117 9.85 -21.80 4.72
N VAL A 118 8.61 -21.50 4.36
CA VAL A 118 8.13 -20.15 4.02
C VAL A 118 7.00 -19.77 4.95
N TYR A 119 7.11 -18.57 5.51
CA TYR A 119 6.06 -17.93 6.27
C TYR A 119 5.52 -16.76 5.44
N GLN A 120 4.21 -16.65 5.29
CA GLN A 120 3.56 -15.43 4.79
C GLN A 120 3.06 -14.65 5.99
N HIS A 121 3.66 -13.50 6.22
CA HIS A 121 3.34 -12.62 7.33
C HIS A 121 2.68 -11.36 6.78
N ILE A 122 1.37 -11.21 6.98
CA ILE A 122 0.62 -10.00 6.63
C ILE A 122 0.53 -9.15 7.89
N THR A 123 1.20 -8.02 7.88
CA THR A 123 1.29 -7.10 9.02
C THR A 123 0.13 -6.12 9.05
N VAL A 124 -0.07 -5.44 10.19
CA VAL A 124 -1.13 -4.44 10.36
C VAL A 124 -0.56 -3.01 10.37
N PHE A 125 0.68 -2.83 10.82
CA PHE A 125 1.28 -1.52 11.07
C PHE A 125 2.39 -1.14 10.07
N GLU A 126 2.41 -1.73 8.89
CA GLU A 126 3.39 -1.39 7.85
C GLU A 126 3.30 0.10 7.48
N GLU A 127 2.11 0.60 7.20
CA GLU A 127 1.81 1.98 6.77
C GLU A 127 2.19 3.09 7.79
N VAL A 128 2.54 2.68 8.98
CA VAL A 128 3.04 3.56 10.06
C VAL A 128 4.45 3.19 10.50
N GLY A 129 5.14 2.36 9.72
CA GLY A 129 6.58 2.14 9.78
C GLY A 129 7.06 1.11 10.80
N HIS A 130 6.20 0.24 11.33
CA HIS A 130 6.62 -0.75 12.32
C HIS A 130 5.93 -2.13 12.24
N GLY A 131 5.31 -2.47 11.12
CA GLY A 131 4.65 -3.77 10.93
C GLY A 131 5.60 -4.95 11.06
N GLY A 132 6.75 -4.90 10.38
CA GLY A 132 7.79 -5.94 10.43
C GLY A 132 8.62 -5.99 11.71
N SER A 133 8.40 -5.08 12.66
CA SER A 133 9.18 -4.97 13.90
C SER A 133 8.93 -6.10 14.89
N ALA A 134 7.89 -6.91 14.69
CA ALA A 134 7.48 -7.98 15.60
C ALA A 134 7.02 -9.22 14.86
N SER A 135 6.91 -10.32 15.58
CA SER A 135 6.32 -11.58 15.10
C SER A 135 7.09 -12.30 13.98
N THR A 136 8.31 -11.87 13.63
CA THR A 136 9.18 -12.64 12.74
C THR A 136 9.60 -13.94 13.46
N PRO A 137 9.34 -15.12 12.89
CA PRO A 137 9.73 -16.39 13.52
C PRO A 137 11.25 -16.49 13.71
N TYR A 138 11.70 -17.08 14.79
CA TYR A 138 13.11 -17.12 15.21
C TYR A 138 14.04 -17.90 14.26
N ASP A 139 13.48 -18.76 13.43
CA ASP A 139 14.21 -19.58 12.46
C ASP A 139 14.29 -18.96 11.06
N VAL A 140 13.74 -17.77 10.88
CA VAL A 140 13.83 -17.01 9.62
C VAL A 140 15.23 -16.41 9.49
N THR A 141 15.83 -16.58 8.32
CA THR A 141 17.15 -16.02 7.96
C THR A 141 17.08 -15.04 6.80
N GLU A 142 15.93 -14.96 6.15
CA GLU A 142 15.71 -14.11 4.98
C GLU A 142 14.27 -13.55 5.02
N ILE A 143 14.12 -12.26 4.79
CA ILE A 143 12.85 -11.58 4.70
C ILE A 143 12.73 -10.91 3.33
N LEU A 144 11.66 -11.19 2.63
CA LEU A 144 11.31 -10.55 1.36
C LEU A 144 9.98 -9.80 1.57
N SER A 145 10.04 -8.48 1.63
CA SER A 145 8.83 -7.68 1.55
C SER A 145 8.24 -7.78 0.15
N VAL A 146 6.95 -8.02 0.08
CA VAL A 146 6.16 -7.90 -1.14
C VAL A 146 5.24 -6.72 -0.92
N ASP A 147 5.63 -5.61 -1.48
CA ASP A 147 5.02 -4.31 -1.29
C ASP A 147 4.85 -3.64 -2.67
N MET A 148 4.48 -2.38 -2.78
CA MET A 148 4.37 -1.74 -4.09
C MET A 148 5.74 -1.32 -4.65
N GLY A 149 5.88 -1.40 -5.98
CA GLY A 149 6.98 -0.80 -6.73
C GLY A 149 6.66 0.65 -7.07
N CYS A 150 7.58 1.57 -6.77
CA CYS A 150 7.39 2.98 -7.11
C CYS A 150 7.40 3.20 -8.63
N VAL A 151 6.39 3.92 -9.13
CA VAL A 151 6.32 4.39 -10.50
C VAL A 151 6.35 5.92 -10.50
N GLY A 152 7.28 6.52 -11.21
CA GLY A 152 7.40 7.99 -11.29
C GLY A 152 8.70 8.45 -11.94
N ASP A 153 8.84 9.76 -12.07
CA ASP A 153 10.01 10.38 -12.71
C ASP A 153 11.32 9.96 -12.02
N GLY A 154 12.28 9.51 -12.80
CA GLY A 154 13.60 9.07 -12.31
C GLY A 154 13.68 7.60 -11.91
N LEU A 155 12.60 6.83 -12.10
CA LEU A 155 12.54 5.39 -11.90
C LEU A 155 12.25 4.68 -13.22
N GLU A 156 12.74 3.44 -13.35
CA GLU A 156 12.56 2.63 -14.57
C GLU A 156 11.26 1.81 -14.54
N CYS A 157 10.72 1.55 -13.34
CA CYS A 157 9.53 0.73 -13.16
C CYS A 157 8.28 1.40 -13.74
N THR A 158 7.48 0.59 -14.42
CA THR A 158 6.14 0.94 -14.91
C THR A 158 5.09 0.08 -14.22
N GLU A 159 3.81 0.39 -14.39
CA GLU A 159 2.71 -0.41 -13.83
C GLU A 159 2.68 -1.85 -14.39
N HIS A 160 3.34 -2.12 -15.52
CA HIS A 160 3.37 -3.43 -16.18
C HIS A 160 4.42 -4.39 -15.62
N GLN A 161 5.33 -3.90 -14.79
CA GLN A 161 6.52 -4.64 -14.33
C GLN A 161 6.44 -5.00 -12.85
N VAL A 162 7.21 -6.02 -12.47
CA VAL A 162 7.61 -6.18 -11.08
C VAL A 162 8.83 -5.32 -10.81
N SER A 163 8.78 -4.51 -9.76
CA SER A 163 9.95 -3.76 -9.27
C SER A 163 10.76 -4.61 -8.30
N ILE A 164 12.10 -4.53 -8.43
CA ILE A 164 13.07 -5.05 -7.48
C ILE A 164 13.78 -3.85 -6.87
N CYS A 165 13.50 -3.54 -5.61
CA CYS A 165 14.15 -2.42 -4.94
C CYS A 165 15.59 -2.78 -4.57
N VAL A 166 16.54 -1.98 -5.05
CA VAL A 166 17.97 -2.18 -4.78
C VAL A 166 18.40 -1.44 -3.52
N LYS A 167 17.74 -0.28 -3.27
CA LYS A 167 18.00 0.60 -2.14
C LYS A 167 16.78 1.47 -1.86
N ASP A 168 16.49 1.69 -0.60
CA ASP A 168 15.51 2.67 -0.13
C ASP A 168 16.14 3.75 0.76
N SER A 169 15.31 4.50 1.51
CA SER A 169 15.77 5.55 2.42
C SER A 169 16.60 5.02 3.60
N ASN A 170 16.44 3.75 3.97
CA ASN A 170 17.13 3.12 5.09
C ASN A 170 18.49 2.52 4.67
N GLY A 171 18.74 2.37 3.38
CA GLY A 171 20.00 1.84 2.86
C GLY A 171 19.82 0.79 1.75
N PRO A 172 20.91 0.15 1.34
CA PRO A 172 20.87 -0.89 0.32
C PRO A 172 20.24 -2.16 0.86
N TYR A 173 19.42 -2.82 0.05
CA TYR A 173 18.96 -4.18 0.29
C TYR A 173 20.11 -5.18 0.18
N ASN A 174 19.93 -6.37 0.75
CA ASN A 174 21.00 -7.39 0.74
C ASN A 174 21.39 -7.76 -0.70
N TYR A 175 22.69 -7.66 -1.00
CA TYR A 175 23.21 -7.84 -2.36
C TYR A 175 22.88 -9.21 -2.96
N ASP A 176 22.99 -10.28 -2.16
CA ASP A 176 22.76 -11.65 -2.66
C ASP A 176 21.27 -11.89 -2.94
N ILE A 177 20.38 -11.29 -2.13
CA ILE A 177 18.93 -11.34 -2.37
C ILE A 177 18.59 -10.62 -3.67
N VAL A 178 19.03 -9.37 -3.83
CA VAL A 178 18.79 -8.58 -5.05
C VAL A 178 19.33 -9.29 -6.27
N LYS A 179 20.58 -9.81 -6.19
CA LYS A 179 21.19 -10.57 -7.27
C LYS A 179 20.38 -11.84 -7.61
N GLY A 180 19.90 -12.56 -6.59
CA GLY A 180 19.06 -13.75 -6.77
C GLY A 180 17.75 -13.43 -7.46
N LEU A 181 17.06 -12.36 -7.04
CA LEU A 181 15.81 -11.89 -7.65
C LEU A 181 16.00 -11.50 -9.11
N ILE A 182 17.04 -10.70 -9.42
CA ILE A 182 17.36 -10.31 -10.81
C ILE A 182 17.68 -11.53 -11.67
N LYS A 183 18.43 -12.49 -11.10
CA LYS A 183 18.73 -13.74 -11.81
C LYS A 183 17.45 -14.54 -12.09
N ALA A 184 16.59 -14.72 -11.09
CA ALA A 184 15.33 -15.43 -11.24
C ALA A 184 14.43 -14.77 -12.32
N ALA A 185 14.34 -13.43 -12.32
CA ALA A 185 13.59 -12.71 -13.32
C ALA A 185 14.13 -12.93 -14.74
N LYS A 186 15.45 -12.82 -14.93
CA LYS A 186 16.10 -13.02 -16.23
C LYS A 186 15.97 -14.45 -16.75
N ASP A 187 16.19 -15.45 -15.89
CA ASP A 187 16.14 -16.86 -16.27
C ASP A 187 14.72 -17.31 -16.68
N ASN A 188 13.69 -16.61 -16.19
CA ASN A 188 12.29 -16.93 -16.46
C ASN A 188 11.60 -15.92 -17.39
N ASN A 189 12.35 -14.98 -18.01
CA ASN A 189 11.81 -13.95 -18.91
C ASN A 189 10.69 -13.12 -18.28
N ILE A 190 10.82 -12.80 -16.99
CA ILE A 190 9.88 -11.95 -16.25
C ILE A 190 10.24 -10.50 -16.52
N ASP A 191 9.25 -9.67 -16.82
CA ASP A 191 9.46 -8.23 -17.04
C ASP A 191 9.62 -7.53 -15.69
N PHE A 192 10.80 -6.92 -15.47
CA PHE A 192 11.15 -6.29 -14.21
C PHE A 192 11.95 -5.01 -14.40
N ALA A 193 11.88 -4.13 -13.42
CA ALA A 193 12.79 -3.01 -13.23
C ALA A 193 13.55 -3.14 -11.90
N ALA A 194 14.76 -2.57 -11.85
CA ALA A 194 15.57 -2.54 -10.64
C ALA A 194 15.87 -1.08 -10.29
N ASP A 195 15.32 -0.58 -9.19
CA ASP A 195 15.27 0.83 -8.86
C ASP A 195 15.83 1.15 -7.47
N VAL A 196 16.19 2.43 -7.29
CA VAL A 196 16.52 3.05 -5.99
C VAL A 196 15.39 3.99 -5.61
N TYR A 197 14.72 3.72 -4.48
CA TYR A 197 13.62 4.55 -4.02
C TYR A 197 14.11 5.66 -3.07
N PRO A 198 13.92 6.94 -3.41
CA PRO A 198 14.48 8.05 -2.63
C PRO A 198 13.76 8.30 -1.30
N HIS A 199 12.46 7.97 -1.21
CA HIS A 199 11.60 8.22 -0.04
C HIS A 199 10.71 7.01 0.20
N TYR A 200 11.27 5.97 0.81
CA TYR A 200 10.57 4.69 0.98
C TYR A 200 11.13 3.91 2.16
N GLY A 201 10.30 3.10 2.78
CA GLY A 201 10.66 2.09 3.76
C GLY A 201 9.77 0.86 3.56
N SER A 202 10.10 -0.25 4.18
CA SER A 202 9.31 -1.47 4.12
C SER A 202 9.40 -2.26 5.43
N ASP A 203 8.53 -3.24 5.59
CA ASP A 203 8.56 -4.16 6.72
C ASP A 203 9.91 -4.89 6.88
N ALA A 204 10.61 -5.16 5.78
CA ALA A 204 11.95 -5.74 5.85
C ALA A 204 12.95 -4.80 6.54
N GLY A 205 12.90 -3.50 6.23
CA GLY A 205 13.69 -2.49 6.92
C GLY A 205 13.31 -2.32 8.38
N ALA A 206 12.01 -2.34 8.69
CA ALA A 206 11.50 -2.27 10.06
C ALA A 206 11.97 -3.46 10.91
N ALA A 207 12.01 -4.67 10.34
CA ALA A 207 12.53 -5.86 11.02
C ALA A 207 14.01 -5.70 11.40
N LEU A 208 14.86 -5.21 10.47
CA LEU A 208 16.27 -4.98 10.77
C LEU A 208 16.46 -3.92 11.86
N GLN A 209 15.69 -2.82 11.81
CA GLN A 209 15.73 -1.77 12.83
C GLN A 209 15.30 -2.30 14.21
N ALA A 210 14.41 -3.27 14.26
CA ALA A 210 13.99 -3.93 15.50
C ALA A 210 15.02 -4.92 16.06
N GLY A 211 16.12 -5.18 15.33
CA GLY A 211 17.23 -6.01 15.78
C GLY A 211 17.23 -7.44 15.23
N TYR A 212 16.38 -7.77 14.26
CA TYR A 212 16.47 -9.05 13.57
C TYR A 212 17.65 -9.04 12.59
N ASP A 213 18.56 -10.01 12.71
CA ASP A 213 19.72 -10.17 11.81
C ASP A 213 19.33 -11.03 10.59
N LEU A 214 18.72 -10.39 9.59
CA LEU A 214 18.15 -11.04 8.42
C LEU A 214 18.75 -10.49 7.13
N ARG A 215 18.86 -11.35 6.12
CA ARG A 215 19.04 -10.89 4.74
C ARG A 215 17.69 -10.41 4.21
N HIS A 216 17.64 -9.21 3.65
CA HIS A 216 16.39 -8.59 3.29
C HIS A 216 16.33 -8.17 1.83
N GLY A 217 15.11 -8.24 1.27
CA GLY A 217 14.79 -7.82 -0.09
C GLY A 217 13.41 -7.18 -0.15
N LEU A 218 13.11 -6.55 -1.28
CA LEU A 218 11.81 -5.94 -1.55
C LEU A 218 11.48 -6.07 -3.04
N ILE A 219 10.30 -6.58 -3.32
CA ILE A 219 9.70 -6.62 -4.67
C ILE A 219 8.25 -6.17 -4.60
N GLY A 220 7.68 -5.82 -5.76
CA GLY A 220 6.24 -5.61 -5.86
C GLY A 220 5.78 -5.13 -7.23
N PRO A 221 4.48 -5.15 -7.50
CA PRO A 221 3.93 -4.62 -8.74
C PRO A 221 4.11 -3.10 -8.80
N GLY A 222 4.38 -2.57 -9.97
CA GLY A 222 4.45 -1.13 -10.16
C GLY A 222 3.13 -0.45 -9.83
N VAL A 223 3.16 0.55 -8.93
CA VAL A 223 2.00 1.37 -8.54
C VAL A 223 2.33 2.83 -8.70
N TYR A 224 1.52 3.53 -9.48
CA TYR A 224 1.59 4.98 -9.65
C TYR A 224 0.66 5.69 -8.66
N ALA A 225 1.05 6.88 -8.20
CA ALA A 225 0.29 7.75 -7.31
C ALA A 225 -0.01 7.10 -5.93
N SER A 226 0.96 6.36 -5.36
CA SER A 226 0.84 5.76 -4.02
C SER A 226 0.40 6.79 -2.98
N HIS A 227 -0.38 6.34 -1.98
CA HIS A 227 -1.09 7.15 -0.98
C HIS A 227 -2.15 8.12 -1.56
N GLY A 228 -2.54 7.95 -2.83
CA GLY A 228 -3.60 8.69 -3.49
C GLY A 228 -4.69 7.79 -4.08
N TYR A 229 -5.22 8.16 -5.24
CA TYR A 229 -6.01 7.26 -6.08
C TYR A 229 -5.09 6.57 -7.06
N GLU A 230 -4.70 5.39 -6.70
CA GLU A 230 -3.57 4.65 -7.26
C GLU A 230 -3.91 3.93 -8.54
N ARG A 231 -2.86 3.60 -9.30
CA ARG A 231 -2.98 2.84 -10.54
C ARG A 231 -1.86 1.81 -10.66
N SER A 232 -2.24 0.59 -11.08
CA SER A 232 -1.35 -0.50 -11.45
C SER A 232 -1.90 -1.22 -12.68
N HIS A 233 -1.30 -2.33 -13.06
CA HIS A 233 -1.74 -3.15 -14.19
C HIS A 233 -1.69 -4.64 -13.83
N THR A 234 -2.55 -5.45 -14.47
CA THR A 234 -2.56 -6.91 -14.31
C THR A 234 -1.23 -7.57 -14.67
N ASP A 235 -0.49 -7.01 -15.64
CA ASP A 235 0.86 -7.51 -16.00
C ASP A 235 1.84 -7.38 -14.84
N GLY A 236 1.84 -6.24 -14.12
CA GLY A 236 2.69 -6.04 -12.94
C GLY A 236 2.36 -7.03 -11.83
N VAL A 237 1.07 -7.31 -11.63
CA VAL A 237 0.60 -8.34 -10.69
C VAL A 237 1.10 -9.72 -11.09
N GLU A 238 0.95 -10.09 -12.37
CA GLU A 238 1.40 -11.37 -12.91
C GLU A 238 2.93 -11.51 -12.81
N ASN A 239 3.69 -10.50 -13.23
CA ASN A 239 5.15 -10.50 -13.15
C ASN A 239 5.65 -10.64 -11.70
N THR A 240 4.97 -10.01 -10.72
CA THR A 240 5.29 -10.16 -9.30
C THR A 240 5.03 -11.58 -8.81
N LEU A 241 3.89 -12.16 -9.16
CA LEU A 241 3.58 -13.55 -8.81
C LEU A 241 4.56 -14.54 -9.46
N LEU A 242 4.92 -14.32 -10.73
CA LEU A 242 5.91 -15.14 -11.43
C LEU A 242 7.29 -15.06 -10.78
N LEU A 243 7.70 -13.86 -10.33
CA LEU A 243 8.98 -13.71 -9.64
C LEU A 243 8.97 -14.41 -8.28
N LEU A 244 7.88 -14.34 -7.51
CA LEU A 244 7.74 -15.12 -6.28
C LEU A 244 7.90 -16.63 -6.54
N LYS A 245 7.21 -17.14 -7.57
CA LYS A 245 7.28 -18.57 -7.95
C LYS A 245 8.68 -18.99 -8.40
N ALA A 246 9.42 -18.11 -9.04
CA ALA A 246 10.76 -18.39 -9.56
C ALA A 246 11.86 -18.27 -8.50
N TYR A 247 11.64 -17.44 -7.46
CA TYR A 247 12.65 -17.18 -6.44
C TYR A 247 12.50 -18.07 -5.21
N ILE A 248 11.28 -18.38 -4.77
CA ILE A 248 10.98 -19.18 -3.57
C ILE A 248 10.90 -20.68 -3.91
#